data_c8ddbae1dbc01d8b85f9001ad89bcb85
#
_entry.id   c8ddbae1dbc01d8b85f9001ad89bcb85
#
_cell.length_a   1.000
_cell.length_b   1.000
_cell.length_c   1.000
_cell.angle_alpha   90.00
_cell.angle_beta   90.00
_cell.angle_gamma   90.00
#
_symmetry.space_group_name_H-M   'P 1'
#
loop_
_entity.id
_entity.type
_entity.pdbx_description
1 polymer ?
#
loop_
_entity_poly.entity_id
_entity_poly.type
_entity_poly.pdbx_seq_one_letter_code
_entity_poly.pdbx_strand_id
1 'polypeptide(L)'
;MILIDFNQQIVSSAHYLQKNNIEINVSTLQHTFFKYIISRIHGINSSPIARKHGAFSKTAHDVIICCDGRNYWRRDYFPYYKIKRAENRSKSSLDWGKIFECVDEIKENIINNTKLKLINVDKVEADDIISVLVKEFSGKENICILSTDRDFVQLQEYDNIWQFSTISNSFIKPDISGVDSLIDKLIVGDKGDGVPNVLSSDDIFIQEKGRQTPIRKNKYEELYTAIKNKVTKCATYEDLMIIEECSSNLSRNNQLMNLITGIPKEISNLILQEYDKVKKFNDDLDVFNCLNFIRNNNFNIEKQDIIYIVGS
;
A
#
# COMPACT_ATOMS: atom_id res chain seq x y z
N MET A 1 9.52 3.78 -12.08
CA MET A 1 9.31 2.64 -11.13
C MET A 1 7.84 2.37 -10.96
N ILE A 2 7.41 1.10 -10.83
CA ILE A 2 6.03 0.73 -10.45
C ILE A 2 6.07 0.00 -9.11
N LEU A 3 5.35 0.51 -8.12
CA LEU A 3 5.23 -0.08 -6.78
C LEU A 3 3.87 -0.77 -6.67
N ILE A 4 3.85 -2.07 -6.38
CA ILE A 4 2.65 -2.89 -6.35
C ILE A 4 2.31 -3.26 -4.91
N ASP A 5 1.13 -2.90 -4.44
CA ASP A 5 0.54 -3.40 -3.21
C ASP A 5 0.12 -4.88 -3.42
N PHE A 6 0.97 -5.80 -2.99
CA PHE A 6 0.80 -7.23 -3.22
C PHE A 6 -0.50 -7.77 -2.62
N ASN A 7 -0.75 -7.43 -1.37
CA ASN A 7 -1.87 -8.00 -0.63
C ASN A 7 -3.21 -7.58 -1.26
N GLN A 8 -3.32 -6.33 -1.71
CA GLN A 8 -4.51 -5.88 -2.42
C GLN A 8 -4.70 -6.64 -3.74
N GLN A 9 -3.61 -6.89 -4.50
CA GLN A 9 -3.71 -7.62 -5.77
C GLN A 9 -4.09 -9.09 -5.56
N ILE A 10 -3.53 -9.74 -4.54
CA ILE A 10 -3.88 -11.13 -4.18
C ILE A 10 -5.35 -11.24 -3.78
N VAL A 11 -5.82 -10.35 -2.89
CA VAL A 11 -7.23 -10.35 -2.46
C VAL A 11 -8.17 -10.08 -3.63
N SER A 12 -7.82 -9.15 -4.53
CA SER A 12 -8.59 -8.88 -5.75
C SER A 12 -8.64 -10.10 -6.67
N SER A 13 -7.53 -10.82 -6.80
CA SER A 13 -7.44 -12.07 -7.58
C SER A 13 -8.29 -13.18 -6.97
N ALA A 14 -8.25 -13.34 -5.65
CA ALA A 14 -9.08 -14.31 -4.93
C ALA A 14 -10.59 -14.04 -5.09
N HIS A 15 -11.00 -12.78 -4.99
CA HIS A 15 -12.40 -12.39 -5.25
C HIS A 15 -12.84 -12.67 -6.69
N TYR A 16 -11.95 -12.44 -7.66
CA TYR A 16 -12.24 -12.78 -9.06
C TYR A 16 -12.45 -14.29 -9.23
N LEU A 17 -11.57 -15.11 -8.67
CA LEU A 17 -11.67 -16.57 -8.75
C LEU A 17 -12.98 -17.05 -8.11
N GLN A 18 -13.28 -16.57 -6.90
CA GLN A 18 -14.52 -16.91 -6.19
C GLN A 18 -15.76 -16.53 -6.99
N LYS A 19 -15.82 -15.31 -7.53
CA LYS A 19 -16.94 -14.81 -8.33
C LYS A 19 -17.19 -15.65 -9.59
N ASN A 20 -16.15 -16.24 -10.14
CA ASN A 20 -16.22 -17.08 -11.35
C ASN A 20 -16.29 -18.58 -11.02
N ASN A 21 -16.48 -18.96 -9.76
CA ASN A 21 -16.50 -20.35 -9.27
C ASN A 21 -15.25 -21.14 -9.67
N ILE A 22 -14.09 -20.49 -9.69
CA ILE A 22 -12.79 -21.11 -9.93
C ILE A 22 -12.15 -21.43 -8.57
N GLU A 23 -11.64 -22.63 -8.42
CA GLU A 23 -10.98 -23.03 -7.19
C GLU A 23 -9.76 -22.16 -6.90
N ILE A 24 -9.64 -21.71 -5.62
CA ILE A 24 -8.46 -20.99 -5.14
C ILE A 24 -7.39 -22.02 -4.75
N ASN A 25 -6.30 -22.03 -5.50
CA ASN A 25 -5.07 -22.75 -5.21
C ASN A 25 -3.88 -21.95 -5.75
N VAL A 26 -2.65 -22.40 -5.49
CA VAL A 26 -1.43 -21.68 -5.91
C VAL A 26 -1.44 -21.37 -7.40
N SER A 27 -1.75 -22.34 -8.24
CA SER A 27 -1.72 -22.20 -9.70
C SER A 27 -2.73 -21.16 -10.19
N THR A 28 -3.99 -21.26 -9.77
CA THR A 28 -5.06 -20.34 -10.22
C THR A 28 -4.89 -18.94 -9.67
N LEU A 29 -4.48 -18.81 -8.40
CA LEU A 29 -4.27 -17.52 -7.75
C LEU A 29 -3.05 -16.80 -8.34
N GLN A 30 -1.94 -17.50 -8.51
CA GLN A 30 -0.72 -17.01 -9.12
C GLN A 30 -0.94 -16.59 -10.58
N HIS A 31 -1.61 -17.43 -11.37
CA HIS A 31 -1.95 -17.11 -12.76
C HIS A 31 -2.78 -15.82 -12.85
N THR A 32 -3.82 -15.71 -12.02
CA THR A 32 -4.69 -14.53 -12.00
C THR A 32 -3.92 -13.28 -11.57
N PHE A 33 -3.08 -13.39 -10.53
CA PHE A 33 -2.22 -12.31 -10.06
C PHE A 33 -1.29 -11.81 -11.18
N PHE A 34 -0.52 -12.69 -11.81
CA PHE A 34 0.40 -12.29 -12.89
C PHE A 34 -0.33 -11.68 -14.08
N LYS A 35 -1.44 -12.28 -14.51
CA LYS A 35 -2.27 -11.73 -15.57
C LYS A 35 -2.72 -10.30 -15.27
N TYR A 36 -3.13 -10.05 -14.02
CA TYR A 36 -3.59 -8.72 -13.63
C TYR A 36 -2.45 -7.70 -13.57
N ILE A 37 -1.36 -8.01 -12.88
CA ILE A 37 -0.27 -7.04 -12.75
C ILE A 37 0.33 -6.69 -14.10
N ILE A 38 0.56 -7.66 -14.99
CA ILE A 38 1.12 -7.43 -16.31
C ILE A 38 0.19 -6.55 -17.16
N SER A 39 -1.10 -6.89 -17.20
CA SER A 39 -2.08 -6.06 -17.91
C SER A 39 -2.12 -4.62 -17.38
N ARG A 40 -1.95 -4.41 -16.07
CA ARG A 40 -1.91 -3.06 -15.46
C ARG A 40 -0.61 -2.33 -15.77
N ILE A 41 0.54 -3.01 -15.71
CA ILE A 41 1.85 -2.44 -16.10
C ILE A 41 1.79 -1.97 -17.56
N HIS A 42 1.26 -2.80 -18.45
CA HIS A 42 1.05 -2.42 -19.85
C HIS A 42 0.14 -1.18 -19.98
N GLY A 43 -1.01 -1.18 -19.31
CA GLY A 43 -1.95 -0.06 -19.33
C GLY A 43 -1.35 1.23 -18.78
N ILE A 44 -0.57 1.16 -17.69
CA ILE A 44 0.15 2.30 -17.11
C ILE A 44 1.15 2.87 -18.11
N ASN A 45 1.99 2.03 -18.71
CA ASN A 45 3.03 2.45 -19.65
C ASN A 45 2.48 2.93 -21.02
N SER A 46 1.31 2.46 -21.42
CA SER A 46 0.63 2.90 -22.64
C SER A 46 -0.21 4.17 -22.44
N SER A 47 -0.33 4.67 -21.22
CA SER A 47 -1.19 5.79 -20.87
C SER A 47 -0.74 7.14 -21.45
N PRO A 48 -1.63 8.12 -21.56
CA PRO A 48 -1.24 9.50 -21.90
C PRO A 48 -0.25 10.12 -20.93
N ILE A 49 -0.30 9.72 -19.65
CA ILE A 49 0.64 10.19 -18.61
C ILE A 49 2.04 9.68 -18.92
N ALA A 50 2.19 8.38 -19.17
CA ALA A 50 3.47 7.79 -19.54
C ALA A 50 4.05 8.38 -20.86
N ARG A 51 3.17 8.66 -21.83
CA ARG A 51 3.60 9.32 -23.07
C ARG A 51 4.12 10.73 -22.86
N LYS A 52 3.55 11.47 -21.90
CA LYS A 52 3.94 12.83 -21.58
C LYS A 52 5.18 12.91 -20.69
N HIS A 53 5.28 12.05 -19.69
CA HIS A 53 6.28 12.12 -18.62
C HIS A 53 7.38 11.06 -18.74
N GLY A 54 7.24 10.08 -19.64
CA GLY A 54 8.09 8.91 -19.78
C GLY A 54 7.50 7.66 -19.13
N ALA A 55 7.93 6.48 -19.58
CA ALA A 55 7.47 5.21 -19.05
C ALA A 55 7.84 5.06 -17.57
N PHE A 56 6.94 4.45 -16.80
CA PHE A 56 7.15 4.15 -15.38
C PHE A 56 8.02 2.91 -15.17
N SER A 57 7.94 1.96 -16.09
CA SER A 57 8.73 0.74 -16.07
C SER A 57 9.11 0.37 -17.49
N LYS A 58 10.38 0.00 -17.70
CA LYS A 58 10.88 -0.51 -18.98
C LYS A 58 11.05 -2.02 -18.94
N THR A 59 11.37 -2.55 -17.77
CA THR A 59 11.64 -3.97 -17.53
C THR A 59 11.12 -4.41 -16.17
N ALA A 60 11.24 -5.72 -15.86
CA ALA A 60 10.95 -6.26 -14.54
C ALA A 60 11.74 -5.57 -13.41
N HIS A 61 12.94 -5.08 -13.68
CA HIS A 61 13.78 -4.40 -12.70
C HIS A 61 13.17 -3.10 -12.14
N ASP A 62 12.25 -2.49 -12.87
CA ASP A 62 11.56 -1.26 -12.46
C ASP A 62 10.24 -1.56 -11.71
N VAL A 63 9.90 -2.84 -11.52
CA VAL A 63 8.67 -3.28 -10.85
C VAL A 63 9.01 -3.87 -9.49
N ILE A 64 8.40 -3.30 -8.44
CA ILE A 64 8.63 -3.71 -7.05
C ILE A 64 7.31 -4.17 -6.45
N ILE A 65 7.28 -5.39 -5.97
CA ILE A 65 6.16 -5.99 -5.26
C ILE A 65 6.37 -5.76 -3.77
N CYS A 66 5.49 -4.97 -3.15
CA CYS A 66 5.55 -4.60 -1.74
C CYS A 66 4.58 -5.50 -0.97
N CYS A 67 5.10 -6.30 -0.04
CA CYS A 67 4.34 -7.28 0.72
C CYS A 67 4.24 -6.90 2.19
N ASP A 68 3.06 -7.14 2.79
CA ASP A 68 2.92 -7.08 4.24
C ASP A 68 3.79 -8.15 4.91
N GLY A 69 4.56 -7.73 5.89
CA GLY A 69 5.24 -8.62 6.83
C GLY A 69 4.31 -9.18 7.89
N ARG A 70 4.89 -9.78 8.91
CA ARG A 70 4.15 -10.25 10.10
C ARG A 70 4.37 -9.27 11.25
N ASN A 71 3.47 -9.26 12.23
CA ASN A 71 3.66 -8.52 13.50
C ASN A 71 3.97 -7.03 13.32
N TYR A 72 3.10 -6.29 12.69
CA TYR A 72 3.29 -4.87 12.35
C TYR A 72 3.83 -4.03 13.51
N TRP A 73 4.83 -3.18 13.28
CA TRP A 73 5.40 -2.25 14.25
C TRP A 73 4.33 -1.32 14.87
N ARG A 74 3.27 -1.03 14.10
CA ARG A 74 2.14 -0.23 14.59
C ARG A 74 1.42 -0.89 15.77
N ARG A 75 1.43 -2.23 15.88
CA ARG A 75 0.87 -2.95 17.04
C ARG A 75 1.76 -2.84 18.28
N ASP A 76 3.07 -2.74 18.10
CA ASP A 76 3.98 -2.48 19.22
C ASP A 76 3.72 -1.09 19.80
N TYR A 77 3.37 -0.11 18.96
CA TYR A 77 3.01 1.25 19.37
C TYR A 77 1.57 1.38 19.87
N PHE A 78 0.61 0.73 19.19
CA PHE A 78 -0.82 0.79 19.48
C PHE A 78 -1.44 -0.61 19.41
N PRO A 79 -1.63 -1.29 20.56
CA PRO A 79 -2.06 -2.70 20.59
C PRO A 79 -3.41 -2.99 19.92
N TYR A 80 -4.26 -1.97 19.77
CA TYR A 80 -5.57 -2.09 19.14
C TYR A 80 -5.54 -1.97 17.61
N TYR A 81 -4.38 -1.69 17.02
CA TYR A 81 -4.21 -1.56 15.57
C TYR A 81 -4.63 -2.84 14.86
N LYS A 82 -5.58 -2.70 13.92
CA LYS A 82 -6.14 -3.80 13.11
C LYS A 82 -6.69 -4.99 13.93
N ILE A 83 -7.12 -4.74 15.17
CA ILE A 83 -7.56 -5.80 16.10
C ILE A 83 -8.78 -6.57 15.57
N LYS A 84 -9.68 -5.91 14.85
CA LYS A 84 -10.88 -6.54 14.29
C LYS A 84 -10.68 -7.27 12.96
N ARG A 85 -9.47 -7.21 12.37
CA ARG A 85 -9.23 -7.84 11.05
C ARG A 85 -9.48 -9.35 11.05
N ALA A 86 -9.10 -10.06 12.12
CA ALA A 86 -9.36 -11.50 12.25
C ALA A 86 -10.85 -11.81 12.28
N GLU A 87 -11.63 -11.07 13.07
CA GLU A 87 -13.08 -11.19 13.13
C GLU A 87 -13.74 -10.85 11.78
N ASN A 88 -13.30 -9.79 11.11
CA ASN A 88 -13.83 -9.42 9.81
C ASN A 88 -13.54 -10.49 8.74
N ARG A 89 -12.36 -11.12 8.78
CA ARG A 89 -12.02 -12.23 7.88
C ARG A 89 -12.88 -13.46 8.15
N SER A 90 -13.18 -13.79 9.40
CA SER A 90 -14.06 -14.93 9.72
C SER A 90 -15.50 -14.77 9.23
N LYS A 91 -15.93 -13.53 9.00
CA LYS A 91 -17.25 -13.18 8.42
C LYS A 91 -17.21 -13.07 6.88
N SER A 92 -16.03 -13.12 6.28
CA SER A 92 -15.84 -13.05 4.83
C SER A 92 -16.24 -14.36 4.18
N SER A 93 -16.69 -14.29 2.94
CA SER A 93 -16.93 -15.45 2.09
C SER A 93 -15.67 -16.10 1.51
N LEU A 94 -14.51 -15.42 1.64
CA LEU A 94 -13.22 -15.94 1.17
C LEU A 94 -12.64 -16.94 2.18
N ASP A 95 -12.07 -18.03 1.68
CA ASP A 95 -11.25 -18.94 2.45
C ASP A 95 -9.85 -18.35 2.68
N TRP A 96 -9.73 -17.57 3.75
CA TRP A 96 -8.48 -16.90 4.10
C TRP A 96 -7.36 -17.87 4.48
N GLY A 97 -7.71 -19.05 5.04
CA GLY A 97 -6.71 -20.08 5.34
C GLY A 97 -6.00 -20.52 4.06
N LYS A 98 -6.79 -20.92 3.06
CA LYS A 98 -6.27 -21.34 1.75
C LYS A 98 -5.52 -20.23 1.01
N ILE A 99 -5.98 -18.98 1.11
CA ILE A 99 -5.28 -17.83 0.52
C ILE A 99 -3.90 -17.66 1.16
N PHE A 100 -3.78 -17.74 2.48
CA PHE A 100 -2.49 -17.58 3.16
C PHE A 100 -1.50 -18.71 2.85
N GLU A 101 -1.98 -19.96 2.74
CA GLU A 101 -1.16 -21.07 2.28
C GLU A 101 -0.58 -20.82 0.87
N CYS A 102 -1.40 -20.30 -0.05
CA CYS A 102 -0.96 -19.97 -1.40
C CYS A 102 0.03 -18.79 -1.45
N VAL A 103 -0.15 -17.80 -0.58
CA VAL A 103 0.62 -16.53 -0.62
C VAL A 103 2.11 -16.76 -0.42
N ASP A 104 2.51 -17.59 0.54
CA ASP A 104 3.93 -17.83 0.83
C ASP A 104 4.60 -18.52 -0.37
N GLU A 105 3.95 -19.53 -0.98
CA GLU A 105 4.48 -20.20 -2.19
C GLU A 105 4.54 -19.26 -3.41
N ILE A 106 3.54 -18.38 -3.58
CA ILE A 106 3.56 -17.37 -4.65
C ILE A 106 4.72 -16.40 -4.47
N LYS A 107 5.02 -15.95 -3.23
CA LYS A 107 6.19 -15.11 -2.94
C LYS A 107 7.49 -15.80 -3.30
N GLU A 108 7.64 -17.06 -2.92
CA GLU A 108 8.82 -17.87 -3.27
C GLU A 108 8.95 -18.03 -4.79
N ASN A 109 7.86 -18.29 -5.49
CA ASN A 109 7.85 -18.40 -6.94
C ASN A 109 8.25 -17.09 -7.62
N ILE A 110 7.79 -15.93 -7.11
CA ILE A 110 8.21 -14.63 -7.61
C ILE A 110 9.71 -14.43 -7.44
N ILE A 111 10.23 -14.69 -6.24
CA ILE A 111 11.66 -14.51 -5.93
C ILE A 111 12.55 -15.43 -6.78
N ASN A 112 12.19 -16.71 -6.88
CA ASN A 112 13.05 -17.73 -7.48
C ASN A 112 12.95 -17.81 -9.02
N ASN A 113 11.85 -17.33 -9.60
CA ASN A 113 11.52 -17.56 -11.00
C ASN A 113 11.20 -16.31 -11.82
N THR A 114 11.34 -15.11 -11.23
CA THR A 114 11.11 -13.86 -11.96
C THR A 114 12.16 -12.81 -11.59
N LYS A 115 12.36 -11.84 -12.47
CA LYS A 115 13.21 -10.67 -12.17
C LYS A 115 12.44 -9.52 -11.50
N LEU A 116 11.20 -9.77 -11.09
CA LEU A 116 10.45 -8.81 -10.27
C LEU A 116 11.08 -8.70 -8.89
N LYS A 117 11.26 -7.49 -8.41
CA LYS A 117 11.73 -7.27 -7.04
C LYS A 117 10.58 -7.48 -6.07
N LEU A 118 10.77 -8.33 -5.06
CA LEU A 118 9.80 -8.52 -4.00
C LEU A 118 10.41 -8.10 -2.67
N ILE A 119 9.78 -7.15 -1.99
CA ILE A 119 10.18 -6.67 -0.67
C ILE A 119 9.16 -7.15 0.35
N ASN A 120 9.64 -7.94 1.32
CA ASN A 120 8.86 -8.41 2.44
C ASN A 120 9.73 -8.34 3.71
N VAL A 121 9.45 -7.40 4.58
CA VAL A 121 10.22 -7.15 5.81
C VAL A 121 9.33 -7.46 7.01
N ASP A 122 9.85 -8.20 8.00
CA ASP A 122 9.09 -8.44 9.23
C ASP A 122 8.75 -7.13 9.93
N LYS A 123 7.58 -7.08 10.57
CA LYS A 123 6.99 -5.91 11.23
C LYS A 123 6.62 -4.73 10.31
N VAL A 124 6.80 -4.83 9.00
CA VAL A 124 6.56 -3.76 8.04
C VAL A 124 5.34 -4.07 7.19
N GLU A 125 4.52 -3.06 6.92
CA GLU A 125 3.38 -3.16 5.99
C GLU A 125 3.79 -2.73 4.58
N ALA A 126 3.06 -3.19 3.57
CA ALA A 126 3.27 -2.78 2.18
C ALA A 126 3.22 -1.25 2.01
N ASP A 127 2.33 -0.60 2.77
CA ASP A 127 2.18 0.86 2.78
C ASP A 127 3.45 1.58 3.23
N ASP A 128 4.15 1.02 4.24
CA ASP A 128 5.44 1.55 4.70
C ASP A 128 6.51 1.42 3.62
N ILE A 129 6.58 0.24 2.97
CA ILE A 129 7.54 -0.01 1.89
C ILE A 129 7.32 0.98 0.76
N ILE A 130 6.08 1.10 0.28
CA ILE A 130 5.71 2.03 -0.79
C ILE A 130 6.08 3.46 -0.41
N SER A 131 5.73 3.88 0.80
CA SER A 131 5.99 5.24 1.27
C SER A 131 7.49 5.56 1.35
N VAL A 132 8.30 4.66 1.90
CA VAL A 132 9.75 4.84 2.03
C VAL A 132 10.41 4.91 0.65
N LEU A 133 10.01 4.04 -0.29
CA LEU A 133 10.54 4.06 -1.65
C LEU A 133 10.10 5.32 -2.40
N VAL A 134 8.85 5.76 -2.25
CA VAL A 134 8.40 7.03 -2.82
C VAL A 134 9.26 8.18 -2.30
N LYS A 135 9.46 8.27 -1.00
CA LYS A 135 10.27 9.33 -0.38
C LYS A 135 11.72 9.31 -0.86
N GLU A 136 12.33 8.12 -1.02
CA GLU A 136 13.72 7.97 -1.46
C GLU A 136 13.91 8.34 -2.93
N PHE A 137 12.95 7.98 -3.79
CA PHE A 137 13.10 8.09 -5.24
C PHE A 137 12.27 9.23 -5.88
N SER A 138 11.42 9.92 -5.11
CA SER A 138 10.69 11.10 -5.62
C SER A 138 11.68 12.18 -6.13
N GLY A 139 11.30 12.84 -7.22
CA GLY A 139 12.17 13.81 -7.88
C GLY A 139 13.35 13.20 -8.67
N LYS A 140 13.64 11.90 -8.51
CA LYS A 140 14.69 11.19 -9.25
C LYS A 140 14.14 10.42 -10.44
N GLU A 141 12.94 9.86 -10.29
CA GLU A 141 12.25 9.10 -11.35
C GLU A 141 10.72 9.19 -11.22
N ASN A 142 10.02 8.78 -12.28
CA ASN A 142 8.56 8.66 -12.26
C ASN A 142 8.15 7.42 -11.49
N ILE A 143 7.23 7.54 -10.53
CA ILE A 143 6.73 6.43 -9.73
C ILE A 143 5.23 6.31 -9.90
N CYS A 144 4.76 5.08 -10.18
CA CYS A 144 3.36 4.74 -10.19
C CYS A 144 3.04 3.72 -9.10
N ILE A 145 2.16 4.06 -8.17
CA ILE A 145 1.66 3.16 -7.14
C ILE A 145 0.45 2.40 -7.72
N LEU A 146 0.56 1.08 -7.80
CA LEU A 146 -0.53 0.21 -8.24
C LEU A 146 -1.34 -0.27 -7.04
N SER A 147 -2.26 0.55 -6.59
CA SER A 147 -3.17 0.29 -5.48
C SER A 147 -4.41 1.19 -5.57
N THR A 148 -5.54 0.71 -5.04
CA THR A 148 -6.78 1.50 -4.88
C THR A 148 -6.88 2.17 -3.52
N ASP A 149 -5.92 1.94 -2.63
CA ASP A 149 -5.96 2.49 -1.28
C ASP A 149 -5.85 4.01 -1.32
N ARG A 150 -6.80 4.69 -0.69
CA ARG A 150 -6.83 6.16 -0.64
C ARG A 150 -5.74 6.74 0.26
N ASP A 151 -5.09 5.94 1.08
CA ASP A 151 -4.01 6.40 1.95
C ASP A 151 -2.82 6.88 1.15
N PHE A 152 -2.59 6.29 -0.04
CA PHE A 152 -1.54 6.71 -0.95
C PHE A 152 -1.77 8.08 -1.62
N VAL A 153 -2.96 8.69 -1.50
CA VAL A 153 -3.19 10.08 -1.92
C VAL A 153 -2.22 11.03 -1.20
N GLN A 154 -1.85 10.73 0.04
CA GLN A 154 -0.83 11.49 0.79
C GLN A 154 0.50 11.58 0.03
N LEU A 155 0.88 10.51 -0.67
CA LEU A 155 2.17 10.44 -1.38
C LEU A 155 2.16 11.20 -2.71
N GLN A 156 1.00 11.59 -3.23
CA GLN A 156 0.89 12.40 -4.45
C GLN A 156 1.28 13.87 -4.23
N GLU A 157 1.63 14.27 -3.00
CA GLU A 157 2.30 15.55 -2.70
C GLU A 157 3.77 15.59 -3.16
N TYR A 158 4.39 14.43 -3.38
CA TYR A 158 5.73 14.37 -3.96
C TYR A 158 5.68 14.52 -5.48
N ASP A 159 6.72 15.13 -6.05
CA ASP A 159 6.86 15.27 -7.48
C ASP A 159 6.98 13.91 -8.18
N ASN A 160 6.38 13.80 -9.36
CA ASN A 160 6.45 12.62 -10.21
C ASN A 160 5.88 11.34 -9.61
N ILE A 161 4.85 11.47 -8.76
CA ILE A 161 4.13 10.35 -8.17
C ILE A 161 2.72 10.28 -8.73
N TRP A 162 2.32 9.08 -9.16
CA TRP A 162 0.97 8.77 -9.61
C TRP A 162 0.45 7.52 -8.93
N GLN A 163 -0.85 7.42 -8.85
CA GLN A 163 -1.52 6.23 -8.33
C GLN A 163 -2.47 5.69 -9.40
N PHE A 164 -2.46 4.37 -9.60
CA PHE A 164 -3.32 3.69 -10.56
C PHE A 164 -4.25 2.70 -9.84
N SER A 165 -5.54 2.87 -10.05
CA SER A 165 -6.58 2.00 -9.49
C SER A 165 -6.75 0.75 -10.35
N THR A 166 -6.62 -0.42 -9.72
CA THR A 166 -6.89 -1.71 -10.36
C THR A 166 -8.37 -1.98 -10.59
N ILE A 167 -9.24 -1.33 -9.82
CA ILE A 167 -10.70 -1.47 -9.93
C ILE A 167 -11.23 -0.65 -11.10
N SER A 168 -10.94 0.67 -11.12
CA SER A 168 -11.38 1.55 -12.21
C SER A 168 -10.51 1.48 -13.46
N ASN A 169 -9.38 0.78 -13.40
CA ASN A 169 -8.37 0.69 -14.46
C ASN A 169 -7.94 2.08 -14.99
N SER A 170 -7.72 3.02 -14.07
CA SER A 170 -7.41 4.41 -14.38
C SER A 170 -6.55 5.04 -13.29
N PHE A 171 -5.87 6.14 -13.65
CA PHE A 171 -5.15 6.94 -12.66
C PHE A 171 -6.12 7.62 -11.70
N ILE A 172 -5.78 7.56 -10.41
CA ILE A 172 -6.52 8.24 -9.37
C ILE A 172 -6.12 9.72 -9.39
N LYS A 173 -7.13 10.56 -9.62
CA LYS A 173 -7.01 12.00 -9.43
C LYS A 173 -7.68 12.32 -8.10
N PRO A 174 -6.92 12.74 -7.09
CA PRO A 174 -7.50 13.07 -5.81
C PRO A 174 -8.39 14.32 -5.92
N ASP A 175 -9.55 14.27 -5.27
CA ASP A 175 -10.48 15.41 -5.19
C ASP A 175 -9.97 16.49 -4.21
N ILE A 176 -9.08 16.10 -3.28
CA ILE A 176 -8.45 16.95 -2.27
C ILE A 176 -6.95 16.70 -2.27
N SER A 177 -6.16 17.66 -1.78
CA SER A 177 -4.71 17.48 -1.66
C SER A 177 -4.36 16.34 -0.70
N GLY A 178 -3.16 15.79 -0.84
CA GLY A 178 -2.64 14.77 0.08
C GLY A 178 -2.57 15.26 1.52
N VAL A 179 -2.23 16.54 1.72
CA VAL A 179 -2.23 17.20 3.04
C VAL A 179 -3.64 17.23 3.62
N ASP A 180 -4.63 17.63 2.83
CA ASP A 180 -6.02 17.69 3.30
C ASP A 180 -6.58 16.29 3.60
N SER A 181 -6.24 15.31 2.78
CA SER A 181 -6.58 13.90 3.02
C SER A 181 -5.96 13.38 4.33
N LEU A 182 -4.71 13.71 4.60
CA LEU A 182 -4.06 13.36 5.86
C LEU A 182 -4.74 14.04 7.05
N ILE A 183 -5.02 15.35 6.98
CA ILE A 183 -5.67 16.09 8.08
C ILE A 183 -7.03 15.47 8.41
N ASP A 184 -7.84 15.16 7.40
CA ASP A 184 -9.11 14.47 7.60
C ASP A 184 -8.94 13.15 8.38
N LYS A 185 -8.01 12.30 7.94
CA LYS A 185 -7.69 11.05 8.65
C LYS A 185 -7.20 11.27 10.08
N LEU A 186 -6.36 12.25 10.31
CA LEU A 186 -5.87 12.56 11.66
C LEU A 186 -7.03 12.91 12.61
N ILE A 187 -8.04 13.62 12.13
CA ILE A 187 -9.22 14.01 12.91
C ILE A 187 -10.17 12.84 13.08
N VAL A 188 -10.56 12.20 11.99
CA VAL A 188 -11.65 11.19 11.96
C VAL A 188 -11.18 9.81 12.41
N GLY A 189 -9.87 9.52 12.32
CA GLY A 189 -9.30 8.19 12.53
C GLY A 189 -9.62 7.24 11.38
N ASP A 190 -9.32 5.95 11.61
CA ASP A 190 -9.63 4.87 10.69
C ASP A 190 -10.25 3.68 11.42
N LYS A 191 -11.57 3.54 11.29
CA LYS A 191 -12.31 2.44 11.93
C LYS A 191 -11.90 1.06 11.38
N GLY A 192 -11.52 0.98 10.11
CA GLY A 192 -11.07 -0.27 9.47
C GLY A 192 -9.77 -0.78 10.08
N ASP A 193 -8.88 0.13 10.41
CA ASP A 193 -7.60 -0.15 11.06
C ASP A 193 -7.65 -0.06 12.59
N GLY A 194 -8.83 0.20 13.15
CA GLY A 194 -9.02 0.25 14.60
C GLY A 194 -8.45 1.52 15.24
N VAL A 195 -8.21 2.57 14.46
CA VAL A 195 -7.69 3.85 14.94
C VAL A 195 -8.85 4.79 15.24
N PRO A 196 -9.09 5.16 16.51
CA PRO A 196 -10.18 6.04 16.86
C PRO A 196 -9.97 7.48 16.40
N ASN A 197 -11.06 8.24 16.30
CA ASN A 197 -10.99 9.68 16.09
C ASN A 197 -10.33 10.41 17.27
N VAL A 198 -9.95 11.67 17.07
CA VAL A 198 -9.19 12.46 18.06
C VAL A 198 -9.93 12.73 19.38
N LEU A 199 -11.24 12.53 19.43
CA LEU A 199 -12.07 12.78 20.64
C LEU A 199 -12.39 11.48 21.40
N SER A 200 -11.91 10.32 20.91
CA SER A 200 -12.28 9.02 21.46
C SER A 200 -11.09 8.33 22.15
N SER A 201 -11.38 7.51 23.17
CA SER A 201 -10.36 6.72 23.86
C SER A 201 -9.79 5.61 22.94
N ASP A 202 -8.58 5.17 23.26
CA ASP A 202 -7.82 4.18 22.51
C ASP A 202 -8.54 2.84 22.36
N ASP A 203 -9.24 2.43 23.42
CA ASP A 203 -9.92 1.13 23.54
C ASP A 203 -11.37 1.14 23.05
N ILE A 204 -11.85 2.24 22.46
CA ILE A 204 -13.27 2.43 22.14
C ILE A 204 -13.85 1.31 21.25
N PHE A 205 -13.04 0.72 20.38
CA PHE A 205 -13.50 -0.32 19.48
C PHE A 205 -13.52 -1.72 20.08
N ILE A 206 -12.94 -1.93 21.26
CA ILE A 206 -12.99 -3.21 21.97
C ILE A 206 -14.00 -3.21 23.11
N GLN A 207 -14.51 -2.05 23.50
CA GLN A 207 -15.58 -1.96 24.48
C GLN A 207 -16.88 -2.58 23.93
N GLU A 208 -17.61 -3.34 24.76
CA GLU A 208 -18.80 -4.11 24.37
C GLU A 208 -19.87 -3.28 23.64
N LYS A 209 -20.05 -2.03 24.05
CA LYS A 209 -20.99 -1.06 23.44
C LYS A 209 -20.30 0.25 23.07
N GLY A 210 -18.99 0.19 22.81
CA GLY A 210 -18.20 1.36 22.54
C GLY A 210 -18.65 2.09 21.26
N ARG A 211 -18.93 3.38 21.42
CA ARG A 211 -19.21 4.30 20.31
C ARG A 211 -18.28 5.47 20.39
N GLN A 212 -17.63 5.79 19.29
CA GLN A 212 -16.77 6.97 19.21
C GLN A 212 -17.56 8.24 19.60
N THR A 213 -16.87 9.16 20.26
CA THR A 213 -17.38 10.52 20.49
C THR A 213 -17.66 11.17 19.14
N PRO A 214 -18.87 11.64 18.86
CA PRO A 214 -19.20 12.22 17.58
C PRO A 214 -18.48 13.58 17.40
N ILE A 215 -17.83 13.75 16.26
CA ILE A 215 -17.23 15.05 15.88
C ILE A 215 -18.31 15.87 15.18
N ARG A 216 -18.79 16.93 15.84
CA ARG A 216 -19.74 17.87 15.24
C ARG A 216 -19.04 18.71 14.17
N LYS A 217 -19.77 19.15 13.17
CA LYS A 217 -19.24 19.92 12.02
C LYS A 217 -18.37 21.11 12.46
N ASN A 218 -18.84 21.92 13.39
CA ASN A 218 -18.08 23.06 13.87
C ASN A 218 -16.75 22.67 14.52
N LYS A 219 -16.73 21.58 15.34
CA LYS A 219 -15.49 21.08 15.96
C LYS A 219 -14.54 20.48 14.93
N TYR A 220 -15.08 19.85 13.89
CA TYR A 220 -14.28 19.36 12.77
C TYR A 220 -13.59 20.52 12.04
N GLU A 221 -14.35 21.56 11.66
CA GLU A 221 -13.82 22.74 10.95
C GLU A 221 -12.77 23.49 11.78
N GLU A 222 -12.99 23.60 13.08
CA GLU A 222 -12.04 24.18 14.05
C GLU A 222 -10.72 23.39 14.08
N LEU A 223 -10.78 22.07 14.28
CA LEU A 223 -9.62 21.18 14.30
C LEU A 223 -8.89 21.17 12.95
N TYR A 224 -9.64 21.07 11.87
CA TYR A 224 -9.08 21.07 10.52
C TYR A 224 -8.29 22.35 10.26
N THR A 225 -8.86 23.52 10.57
CA THR A 225 -8.23 24.83 10.39
C THR A 225 -6.96 24.94 11.24
N ALA A 226 -7.04 24.58 12.51
CA ALA A 226 -5.92 24.66 13.43
C ALA A 226 -4.76 23.75 12.98
N ILE A 227 -5.04 22.50 12.59
CA ILE A 227 -4.02 21.58 12.11
C ILE A 227 -3.43 22.08 10.78
N LYS A 228 -4.25 22.55 9.85
CA LYS A 228 -3.79 23.08 8.58
C LYS A 228 -2.88 24.29 8.77
N ASN A 229 -3.26 25.24 9.64
CA ASN A 229 -2.43 26.39 9.98
C ASN A 229 -1.09 25.96 10.62
N LYS A 230 -1.08 24.92 11.46
CA LYS A 230 0.16 24.39 12.03
C LYS A 230 1.06 23.78 10.94
N VAL A 231 0.49 23.03 10.01
CA VAL A 231 1.24 22.41 8.88
C VAL A 231 1.82 23.50 7.97
N THR A 232 1.07 24.56 7.69
CA THR A 232 1.51 25.70 6.86
C THR A 232 2.36 26.73 7.61
N LYS A 233 2.66 26.50 8.89
CA LYS A 233 3.42 27.39 9.79
C LYS A 233 2.74 28.77 10.00
N CYS A 234 1.42 28.82 9.88
CA CYS A 234 0.59 30.01 10.10
C CYS A 234 -0.27 29.91 11.37
N ALA A 235 0.00 28.93 12.26
CA ALA A 235 -0.81 28.67 13.44
C ALA A 235 -0.77 29.85 14.43
N THR A 236 -1.95 30.25 14.88
CA THR A 236 -2.14 31.20 15.97
C THR A 236 -1.99 30.53 17.33
N TYR A 237 -1.96 31.31 18.40
CA TYR A 237 -1.99 30.76 19.77
C TYR A 237 -3.28 29.96 20.01
N GLU A 238 -4.41 30.44 19.50
CA GLU A 238 -5.70 29.79 19.60
C GLU A 238 -5.72 28.42 18.87
N ASP A 239 -5.14 28.34 17.67
CA ASP A 239 -4.94 27.07 16.95
C ASP A 239 -4.11 26.07 17.77
N LEU A 240 -3.06 26.54 18.44
CA LEU A 240 -2.21 25.67 19.26
C LEU A 240 -2.95 25.14 20.49
N MET A 241 -3.80 25.95 21.12
CA MET A 241 -4.63 25.51 22.25
C MET A 241 -5.66 24.47 21.82
N ILE A 242 -6.30 24.63 20.67
CA ILE A 242 -7.25 23.66 20.09
C ILE A 242 -6.57 22.31 19.84
N ILE A 243 -5.33 22.33 19.31
CA ILE A 243 -4.54 21.12 19.05
C ILE A 243 -4.13 20.46 20.37
N GLU A 244 -3.77 21.25 21.39
CA GLU A 244 -3.34 20.73 22.70
C GLU A 244 -4.44 19.92 23.39
N GLU A 245 -5.71 20.33 23.28
CA GLU A 245 -6.87 19.61 23.84
C GLU A 245 -6.96 18.14 23.38
N CYS A 246 -6.46 17.82 22.17
CA CYS A 246 -6.48 16.47 21.62
C CYS A 246 -5.08 15.95 21.23
N SER A 247 -4.02 16.54 21.76
CA SER A 247 -2.64 16.33 21.33
C SER A 247 -2.21 14.87 21.40
N SER A 248 -2.58 14.13 22.44
CA SER A 248 -2.25 12.71 22.59
C SER A 248 -2.88 11.87 21.48
N ASN A 249 -4.18 12.02 21.23
CA ASN A 249 -4.91 11.27 20.21
C ASN A 249 -4.47 11.68 18.80
N LEU A 250 -4.20 12.97 18.59
CA LEU A 250 -3.67 13.47 17.34
C LEU A 250 -2.27 12.91 17.05
N SER A 251 -1.40 12.84 18.06
CA SER A 251 -0.07 12.24 17.97
C SER A 251 -0.16 10.74 17.64
N ARG A 252 -1.06 10.01 18.32
CA ARG A 252 -1.36 8.60 18.01
C ARG A 252 -1.77 8.44 16.55
N ASN A 253 -2.75 9.21 16.10
CA ASN A 253 -3.26 9.12 14.73
C ASN A 253 -2.17 9.47 13.71
N ASN A 254 -1.37 10.50 13.98
CA ASN A 254 -0.25 10.87 13.12
C ASN A 254 0.79 9.74 13.01
N GLN A 255 1.15 9.11 14.12
CA GLN A 255 2.11 7.99 14.11
C GLN A 255 1.59 6.79 13.32
N LEU A 256 0.29 6.50 13.40
CA LEU A 256 -0.31 5.33 12.78
C LEU A 256 -0.65 5.50 11.29
N MET A 257 -1.06 6.71 10.88
CA MET A 257 -1.69 6.94 9.58
C MET A 257 -0.93 7.90 8.66
N ASN A 258 0.08 8.63 9.17
CA ASN A 258 0.88 9.52 8.33
C ASN A 258 1.99 8.74 7.63
N LEU A 259 1.79 8.46 6.35
CA LEU A 259 2.76 7.74 5.53
C LEU A 259 4.03 8.57 5.21
N ILE A 260 3.99 9.89 5.38
CA ILE A 260 5.13 10.77 5.06
C ILE A 260 6.11 10.86 6.23
N THR A 261 5.60 11.02 7.46
CA THR A 261 6.44 11.28 8.65
C THR A 261 6.20 10.32 9.81
N GLY A 262 5.14 9.49 9.77
CA GLY A 262 4.78 8.58 10.85
C GLY A 262 5.65 7.31 10.92
N ILE A 263 6.34 6.96 9.84
CA ILE A 263 7.16 5.74 9.78
C ILE A 263 8.47 5.94 10.57
N PRO A 264 8.77 5.09 11.56
CA PRO A 264 10.02 5.18 12.32
C PRO A 264 11.26 5.06 11.42
N LYS A 265 12.33 5.76 11.79
CA LYS A 265 13.58 5.77 11.02
C LYS A 265 14.21 4.38 10.91
N GLU A 266 14.10 3.59 11.95
CA GLU A 266 14.60 2.20 12.00
C GLU A 266 13.88 1.33 10.98
N ILE A 267 12.56 1.47 10.85
CA ILE A 267 11.74 0.78 9.86
C ILE A 267 12.13 1.23 8.45
N SER A 268 12.29 2.53 8.24
CA SER A 268 12.74 3.08 6.95
C SER A 268 14.09 2.52 6.53
N ASN A 269 15.04 2.42 7.46
CA ASN A 269 16.36 1.85 7.19
C ASN A 269 16.30 0.35 6.84
N LEU A 270 15.46 -0.43 7.53
CA LEU A 270 15.25 -1.86 7.21
C LEU A 270 14.70 -2.04 5.79
N ILE A 271 13.74 -1.21 5.39
CA ILE A 271 13.16 -1.25 4.04
C ILE A 271 14.23 -0.96 2.98
N LEU A 272 15.03 0.09 3.16
CA LEU A 272 16.08 0.46 2.20
C LEU A 272 17.19 -0.59 2.11
N GLN A 273 17.57 -1.19 3.23
CA GLN A 273 18.52 -2.31 3.24
C GLN A 273 17.98 -3.52 2.47
N GLU A 274 16.70 -3.84 2.64
CA GLU A 274 16.09 -4.95 1.91
C GLU A 274 15.97 -4.65 0.42
N TYR A 275 15.60 -3.41 0.05
CA TYR A 275 15.60 -2.97 -1.34
C TYR A 275 16.98 -3.17 -2.01
N ASP A 276 18.06 -2.79 -1.34
CA ASP A 276 19.43 -2.94 -1.85
C ASP A 276 19.84 -4.42 -2.01
N LYS A 277 19.40 -5.31 -1.12
CA LYS A 277 19.62 -6.75 -1.23
C LYS A 277 18.89 -7.35 -2.43
N VAL A 278 17.59 -7.05 -2.55
CA VAL A 278 16.76 -7.58 -3.63
C VAL A 278 17.24 -7.09 -4.99
N LYS A 279 17.73 -5.86 -5.09
CA LYS A 279 18.32 -5.33 -6.31
C LYS A 279 19.49 -6.17 -6.80
N LYS A 280 20.39 -6.57 -5.91
CA LYS A 280 21.57 -7.40 -6.25
C LYS A 280 21.18 -8.82 -6.65
N PHE A 281 20.25 -9.42 -5.90
CA PHE A 281 19.83 -10.81 -6.14
C PHE A 281 19.18 -11.01 -7.52
N ASN A 282 18.33 -10.08 -7.94
CA ASN A 282 17.58 -10.22 -9.20
C ASN A 282 18.46 -10.07 -10.45
N ASP A 283 19.65 -9.46 -10.34
CA ASP A 283 20.59 -9.35 -11.44
C ASP A 283 21.20 -10.71 -11.83
N ASP A 284 21.32 -11.64 -10.87
CA ASP A 284 21.92 -12.97 -11.05
C ASP A 284 20.94 -14.05 -11.57
N LEU A 285 19.65 -13.79 -11.63
CA LEU A 285 18.64 -14.75 -12.07
C LEU A 285 18.74 -15.04 -13.57
N ASP A 286 18.80 -16.33 -13.94
CA ASP A 286 18.85 -16.76 -15.34
C ASP A 286 17.50 -16.55 -16.04
N VAL A 287 17.54 -15.83 -17.16
CA VAL A 287 16.39 -15.55 -18.02
C VAL A 287 15.71 -16.83 -18.51
N PHE A 288 16.49 -17.90 -18.78
CA PHE A 288 15.93 -19.17 -19.22
C PHE A 288 15.04 -19.82 -18.15
N ASN A 289 15.42 -19.76 -16.89
CA ASN A 289 14.59 -20.23 -15.78
C ASN A 289 13.30 -19.44 -15.67
N CYS A 290 13.34 -18.13 -15.84
CA CYS A 290 12.14 -17.28 -15.85
C CYS A 290 11.20 -17.64 -17.01
N LEU A 291 11.73 -17.87 -18.21
CA LEU A 291 10.93 -18.29 -19.38
C LEU A 291 10.29 -19.68 -19.17
N ASN A 292 11.02 -20.62 -18.58
CA ASN A 292 10.49 -21.94 -18.25
C ASN A 292 9.36 -21.83 -17.20
N PHE A 293 9.51 -20.96 -16.21
CA PHE A 293 8.45 -20.72 -15.23
C PHE A 293 7.18 -20.20 -15.89
N ILE A 294 7.27 -19.21 -16.78
CA ILE A 294 6.14 -18.68 -17.55
C ILE A 294 5.47 -19.80 -18.36
N ARG A 295 6.26 -20.59 -19.07
CA ARG A 295 5.77 -21.70 -19.93
C ARG A 295 5.07 -22.78 -19.10
N ASN A 296 5.71 -23.26 -18.04
CA ASN A 296 5.21 -24.37 -17.22
C ASN A 296 3.91 -24.00 -16.48
N ASN A 297 3.71 -22.74 -16.16
CA ASN A 297 2.48 -22.24 -15.54
C ASN A 297 1.43 -21.77 -16.54
N ASN A 298 1.67 -21.93 -17.86
CA ASN A 298 0.77 -21.51 -18.93
C ASN A 298 0.28 -20.06 -18.77
N PHE A 299 1.16 -19.16 -18.30
CA PHE A 299 0.79 -17.75 -18.26
C PHE A 299 0.60 -17.25 -19.68
N ASN A 300 -0.64 -16.88 -19.99
CA ASN A 300 -0.98 -16.32 -21.29
C ASN A 300 -0.54 -14.85 -21.35
N ILE A 301 0.77 -14.66 -21.53
CA ILE A 301 1.43 -13.35 -21.57
C ILE A 301 1.82 -13.07 -23.01
N GLU A 302 1.51 -11.89 -23.52
CA GLU A 302 1.95 -11.45 -24.84
C GLU A 302 3.48 -11.30 -24.86
N LYS A 303 4.10 -11.59 -26.02
CA LYS A 303 5.55 -11.55 -26.16
C LYS A 303 6.18 -10.21 -25.70
N GLN A 304 5.52 -9.10 -25.99
CA GLN A 304 5.96 -7.78 -25.60
C GLN A 304 5.96 -7.54 -24.08
N ASP A 305 5.14 -8.30 -23.34
CA ASP A 305 4.95 -8.11 -21.90
C ASP A 305 5.83 -9.06 -21.07
N ILE A 306 6.48 -10.05 -21.72
CA ILE A 306 7.40 -10.99 -21.07
C ILE A 306 8.54 -10.24 -20.37
N ILE A 307 9.00 -9.12 -20.94
CA ILE A 307 10.06 -8.27 -20.39
C ILE A 307 9.75 -7.78 -18.96
N TYR A 308 8.47 -7.68 -18.57
CA TYR A 308 8.06 -7.29 -17.22
C TYR A 308 8.18 -8.43 -16.18
N ILE A 309 8.59 -9.64 -16.61
CA ILE A 309 8.86 -10.77 -15.72
C ILE A 309 10.32 -11.20 -15.78
N VAL A 310 10.90 -11.20 -16.99
CA VAL A 310 12.24 -11.77 -17.21
C VAL A 310 13.36 -10.70 -17.25
N GLY A 311 12.98 -9.42 -17.27
CA GLY A 311 13.95 -8.34 -17.46
C GLY A 311 14.43 -8.24 -18.92
N SER A 312 15.43 -7.42 -19.15
CA SER A 312 16.08 -7.23 -20.46
C SER A 312 17.32 -8.12 -20.58
#